data_5024a032bcfeca85d60cc09cf90583d6
#
_entry.id   5024a032bcfeca85d60cc09cf90583d6
#
_cell.length_a   1.000
_cell.length_b   1.000
_cell.length_c   1.000
_cell.angle_alpha   90.00
_cell.angle_beta   90.00
_cell.angle_gamma   90.00
#
_symmetry.space_group_name_H-M   'P 1'
#
loop_
_entity.id
_entity.type
_entity.pdbx_description
1 polymer ?
#
loop_
_entity_poly.entity_id
_entity_poly.type
_entity_poly.pdbx_seq_one_letter_code
_entity_poly.pdbx_strand_id
1 'polypeptide(L)'
;MSKVATMPSTTLGRFWRKWRFHLNILLVIIPLAFMPKYFHQVALFRGDSGLGEREVGEVQVGPWSLRLAELFEEPPRLEGPAGYMKSFNAALCAACLDEVKATYLRIGKPRSLRAAGAIFFGSPYRMGASVPIPVRTKADAELWITMEGWDGSMHQASIPLAQASPATLTWLNRQGVKP
;
A
#
# COMPACT_ATOMS: atom_id res chain seq x y z
N MET A 1 -8.77 -52.95 -47.62
CA MET A 1 -7.64 -52.04 -47.54
C MET A 1 -8.18 -50.61 -47.65
N SER A 2 -8.38 -49.95 -46.51
CA SER A 2 -8.94 -48.58 -46.49
C SER A 2 -7.82 -47.56 -46.68
N LYS A 3 -7.89 -46.78 -47.80
CA LYS A 3 -7.00 -45.67 -48.05
C LYS A 3 -7.32 -44.52 -47.05
N VAL A 4 -6.41 -44.30 -46.12
CA VAL A 4 -6.46 -43.09 -45.25
C VAL A 4 -6.19 -41.89 -46.13
N ALA A 5 -7.21 -41.04 -46.32
CA ALA A 5 -7.10 -39.79 -47.05
C ALA A 5 -6.17 -38.83 -46.26
N THR A 6 -4.98 -38.57 -46.78
CA THR A 6 -4.10 -37.55 -46.28
C THR A 6 -4.66 -36.17 -46.65
N MET A 7 -5.25 -35.44 -45.70
CA MET A 7 -5.65 -34.05 -45.88
C MET A 7 -4.46 -33.19 -46.31
N PRO A 8 -4.59 -32.31 -47.30
CA PRO A 8 -3.52 -31.40 -47.73
C PRO A 8 -3.18 -30.47 -46.54
N SER A 9 -1.94 -30.49 -46.10
CA SER A 9 -1.45 -29.62 -45.03
C SER A 9 -1.51 -28.16 -45.53
N THR A 10 -2.44 -27.37 -44.99
CA THR A 10 -2.54 -25.95 -45.25
C THR A 10 -1.21 -25.26 -44.87
N THR A 11 -0.87 -24.15 -45.56
CA THR A 11 0.32 -23.33 -45.25
C THR A 11 0.40 -22.95 -43.77
N LEU A 12 -0.74 -22.70 -43.13
CA LEU A 12 -0.87 -22.49 -41.69
C LEU A 12 -0.44 -23.71 -40.83
N GLY A 13 -0.81 -24.92 -41.27
CA GLY A 13 -0.44 -26.14 -40.53
C GLY A 13 1.06 -26.43 -40.59
N ARG A 14 1.72 -26.10 -41.71
CA ARG A 14 3.19 -26.21 -41.83
C ARG A 14 3.91 -25.15 -41.00
N PHE A 15 3.44 -23.90 -40.99
CA PHE A 15 3.95 -22.82 -40.16
C PHE A 15 3.82 -23.17 -38.66
N TRP A 16 2.64 -23.61 -38.20
CA TRP A 16 2.37 -24.02 -36.82
C TRP A 16 3.31 -25.16 -36.40
N ARG A 17 3.49 -26.18 -37.22
CA ARG A 17 4.36 -27.33 -36.88
C ARG A 17 5.83 -26.96 -36.74
N LYS A 18 6.29 -25.94 -37.51
CA LYS A 18 7.65 -25.39 -37.42
C LYS A 18 7.84 -24.51 -36.18
N TRP A 19 6.82 -23.72 -35.80
CA TRP A 19 6.97 -22.72 -34.76
C TRP A 19 6.48 -23.17 -33.38
N ARG A 20 5.71 -24.23 -33.26
CA ARG A 20 5.16 -24.70 -31.97
C ARG A 20 6.22 -24.93 -30.89
N PHE A 21 7.43 -25.38 -31.27
CA PHE A 21 8.52 -25.58 -30.34
C PHE A 21 9.16 -24.27 -29.91
N HIS A 22 9.22 -23.28 -30.80
CA HIS A 22 9.70 -21.93 -30.47
C HIS A 22 8.69 -21.16 -29.63
N LEU A 23 7.39 -21.39 -29.79
CA LEU A 23 6.33 -20.82 -28.94
C LEU A 23 6.44 -21.32 -27.49
N ASN A 24 6.94 -22.54 -27.26
CA ASN A 24 7.18 -23.03 -25.91
C ASN A 24 8.27 -22.18 -25.17
N ILE A 25 9.18 -21.56 -25.90
CA ILE A 25 10.19 -20.65 -25.32
C ILE A 25 9.49 -19.44 -24.69
N LEU A 26 8.36 -18.97 -25.24
CA LEU A 26 7.59 -17.86 -24.66
C LEU A 26 7.05 -18.20 -23.28
N LEU A 27 6.72 -19.47 -23.00
CA LEU A 27 6.30 -19.91 -21.66
C LEU A 27 7.39 -19.70 -20.61
N VAL A 28 8.65 -19.63 -21.01
CA VAL A 28 9.79 -19.37 -20.12
C VAL A 28 10.14 -17.87 -20.14
N ILE A 29 10.15 -17.25 -21.32
CA ILE A 29 10.55 -15.85 -21.48
C ILE A 29 9.53 -14.91 -20.81
N ILE A 30 8.23 -15.18 -20.93
CA ILE A 30 7.18 -14.32 -20.35
C ILE A 30 7.31 -14.26 -18.80
N PRO A 31 7.36 -15.37 -18.05
CA PRO A 31 7.58 -15.32 -16.61
C PRO A 31 8.90 -14.64 -16.23
N LEU A 32 9.99 -14.91 -16.96
CA LEU A 32 11.29 -14.28 -16.70
C LEU A 32 11.24 -12.76 -16.93
N ALA A 33 10.52 -12.29 -17.94
CA ALA A 33 10.35 -10.86 -18.21
C ALA A 33 9.52 -10.16 -17.12
N PHE A 34 8.57 -10.86 -16.50
CA PHE A 34 7.78 -10.34 -15.39
C PHE A 34 8.46 -10.48 -14.02
N MET A 35 9.52 -11.26 -13.92
CA MET A 35 10.24 -11.53 -12.68
C MET A 35 10.76 -10.27 -11.97
N PRO A 36 11.37 -9.28 -12.66
CA PRO A 36 11.79 -8.03 -12.01
C PRO A 36 10.63 -7.29 -11.35
N LYS A 37 9.48 -7.19 -12.05
CA LYS A 37 8.28 -6.55 -11.51
C LYS A 37 7.71 -7.32 -10.31
N TYR A 38 7.71 -8.64 -10.38
CA TYR A 38 7.30 -9.50 -9.26
C TYR A 38 8.19 -9.29 -8.02
N PHE A 39 9.52 -9.31 -8.20
CA PHE A 39 10.43 -9.08 -7.08
C PHE A 39 10.34 -7.68 -6.52
N HIS A 40 10.12 -6.65 -7.35
CA HIS A 40 9.85 -5.30 -6.88
C HIS A 40 8.58 -5.26 -6.01
N GLN A 41 7.48 -5.86 -6.47
CA GLN A 41 6.26 -5.94 -5.67
C GLN A 41 6.44 -6.74 -4.37
N VAL A 42 7.19 -7.84 -4.42
CA VAL A 42 7.49 -8.63 -3.21
C VAL A 42 8.38 -7.83 -2.24
N ALA A 43 9.31 -7.02 -2.74
CA ALA A 43 10.14 -6.15 -1.91
C ALA A 43 9.32 -5.09 -1.18
N LEU A 44 8.28 -4.52 -1.82
CA LEU A 44 7.32 -3.61 -1.15
C LEU A 44 6.65 -4.25 0.07
N PHE A 45 6.48 -5.59 0.03
CA PHE A 45 5.90 -6.35 1.13
C PHE A 45 6.94 -6.93 2.08
N ARG A 46 8.20 -6.85 1.73
CA ARG A 46 9.30 -7.29 2.57
C ARG A 46 10.07 -6.16 3.17
N GLY A 47 10.20 -4.94 2.58
CA GLY A 47 10.95 -3.78 3.08
C GLY A 47 11.95 -4.14 4.20
N ASP A 48 12.58 -3.30 4.85
CA ASP A 48 13.38 -3.67 6.03
C ASP A 48 12.52 -4.25 7.17
N SER A 49 11.23 -3.85 7.22
CA SER A 49 10.24 -4.37 8.18
C SER A 49 9.05 -5.08 7.52
N GLY A 50 8.99 -5.18 6.22
CA GLY A 50 7.87 -5.79 5.49
C GLY A 50 6.59 -4.96 5.48
N LEU A 51 6.65 -3.68 5.81
CA LEU A 51 5.46 -2.82 5.94
C LEU A 51 5.16 -1.99 4.69
N GLY A 52 6.16 -1.54 3.94
CA GLY A 52 5.94 -0.68 2.79
C GLY A 52 7.24 -0.22 2.15
N GLU A 53 7.11 0.66 1.16
CA GLU A 53 8.24 1.17 0.38
C GLU A 53 9.12 2.14 1.19
N ARG A 54 8.49 2.94 2.08
CA ARG A 54 9.19 3.87 2.95
C ARG A 54 8.75 3.74 4.41
N GLU A 55 9.69 3.40 5.28
CA GLU A 55 9.46 3.40 6.72
C GLU A 55 9.44 4.83 7.27
N VAL A 56 8.42 5.11 8.08
CA VAL A 56 8.32 6.35 8.86
C VAL A 56 9.04 6.19 10.20
N GLY A 57 9.04 4.96 10.72
CA GLY A 57 9.66 4.58 11.98
C GLY A 57 8.67 4.17 13.04
N GLU A 58 9.17 4.04 14.27
CA GLU A 58 8.36 3.70 15.44
C GLU A 58 7.74 4.97 16.02
N VAL A 59 6.44 4.89 16.30
CA VAL A 59 5.67 5.98 16.92
C VAL A 59 5.09 5.51 18.24
N GLN A 60 5.41 6.23 19.31
CA GLN A 60 4.87 5.97 20.64
C GLN A 60 3.50 6.63 20.79
N VAL A 61 2.49 5.86 21.22
CA VAL A 61 1.10 6.31 21.40
C VAL A 61 0.63 5.90 22.79
N GLY A 62 0.89 6.74 23.77
CA GLY A 62 0.66 6.41 25.18
C GLY A 62 1.53 5.24 25.65
N PRO A 63 0.94 4.17 26.23
CA PRO A 63 1.71 3.00 26.68
C PRO A 63 2.14 2.09 25.52
N TRP A 64 1.55 2.26 24.34
CA TRP A 64 1.77 1.41 23.17
C TRP A 64 2.66 2.07 22.13
N SER A 65 3.27 1.26 21.28
CA SER A 65 3.97 1.74 20.09
C SER A 65 3.54 0.99 18.84
N LEU A 66 3.72 1.62 17.69
CA LEU A 66 3.53 0.99 16.40
C LEU A 66 4.65 1.42 15.42
N ARG A 67 5.04 0.53 14.55
CA ARG A 67 5.87 0.87 13.41
C ARG A 67 4.97 1.27 12.26
N LEU A 68 5.25 2.44 11.66
CA LEU A 68 4.47 3.01 10.57
C LEU A 68 5.31 3.06 9.30
N ALA A 69 4.70 2.79 8.17
CA ALA A 69 5.33 2.92 6.84
C ALA A 69 4.33 3.46 5.81
N GLU A 70 4.81 4.21 4.83
CA GLU A 70 4.06 4.47 3.61
C GLU A 70 4.05 3.20 2.75
N LEU A 71 2.88 2.83 2.25
CA LEU A 71 2.79 1.67 1.36
C LEU A 71 3.53 1.93 0.05
N PHE A 72 3.35 3.13 -0.54
CA PHE A 72 4.04 3.60 -1.74
C PHE A 72 4.60 5.01 -1.52
N GLU A 73 5.85 5.25 -1.91
CA GLU A 73 6.49 6.57 -1.84
C GLU A 73 6.08 7.43 -3.04
N GLU A 74 4.80 7.72 -3.16
CA GLU A 74 4.22 8.49 -4.25
C GLU A 74 3.19 9.51 -3.74
N PRO A 75 2.82 10.52 -4.55
CA PRO A 75 1.74 11.45 -4.22
C PRO A 75 0.42 10.74 -3.93
N PRO A 76 -0.51 11.38 -3.21
CA PRO A 76 -1.85 10.85 -3.01
C PRO A 76 -2.53 10.55 -4.34
N ARG A 77 -3.20 9.41 -4.41
CA ARG A 77 -3.97 8.99 -5.59
C ARG A 77 -5.41 9.47 -5.50
N LEU A 78 -5.96 9.87 -6.64
CA LEU A 78 -7.39 10.20 -6.73
C LEU A 78 -8.20 8.90 -6.81
N GLU A 79 -9.04 8.65 -5.80
CA GLU A 79 -9.92 7.48 -5.72
C GLU A 79 -11.40 7.90 -5.91
N GLY A 80 -11.72 8.37 -7.10
CA GLY A 80 -13.08 8.74 -7.50
C GLY A 80 -13.76 9.70 -6.51
N PRO A 81 -14.97 9.38 -6.01
CA PRO A 81 -15.70 10.25 -5.09
C PRO A 81 -15.06 10.41 -3.70
N ALA A 82 -14.19 9.48 -3.31
CA ALA A 82 -13.47 9.52 -2.03
C ALA A 82 -12.39 10.62 -1.99
N GLY A 83 -12.02 11.16 -3.17
CA GLY A 83 -11.02 12.21 -3.28
C GLY A 83 -9.59 11.64 -3.28
N TYR A 84 -8.65 12.44 -2.80
CA TYR A 84 -7.26 12.02 -2.74
C TYR A 84 -7.00 11.17 -1.51
N MET A 85 -6.44 9.98 -1.73
CA MET A 85 -6.17 9.00 -0.69
C MET A 85 -4.68 8.68 -0.62
N LYS A 86 -4.19 8.42 0.59
CA LYS A 86 -2.82 7.97 0.84
C LYS A 86 -2.85 6.74 1.72
N SER A 87 -2.14 5.70 1.31
CA SER A 87 -2.12 4.41 2.02
C SER A 87 -0.89 4.29 2.91
N PHE A 88 -1.13 3.86 4.14
CA PHE A 88 -0.11 3.55 5.13
C PHE A 88 -0.31 2.13 5.66
N ASN A 89 0.77 1.50 6.02
CA ASN A 89 0.76 0.25 6.77
C ASN A 89 1.38 0.46 8.15
N ALA A 90 0.95 -0.36 9.09
CA ALA A 90 1.49 -0.34 10.44
C ALA A 90 1.59 -1.76 11.02
N ALA A 91 2.49 -1.93 11.99
CA ALA A 91 2.57 -3.11 12.83
C ALA A 91 2.61 -2.69 14.29
N LEU A 92 1.81 -3.35 15.13
CA LEU A 92 1.81 -3.11 16.58
C LEU A 92 3.07 -3.67 17.23
N CYS A 93 3.44 -3.11 18.38
CA CYS A 93 4.48 -3.69 19.20
C CYS A 93 4.06 -5.09 19.69
N ALA A 94 5.04 -5.98 19.90
CA ALA A 94 4.75 -7.36 20.31
C ALA A 94 3.99 -7.43 21.65
N ALA A 95 4.27 -6.52 22.58
CA ALA A 95 3.59 -6.45 23.87
C ALA A 95 2.17 -5.85 23.78
N CYS A 96 1.84 -5.14 22.69
CA CYS A 96 0.55 -4.48 22.53
C CYS A 96 -0.52 -5.35 21.87
N LEU A 97 -0.19 -6.53 21.38
CA LEU A 97 -1.06 -7.34 20.52
C LEU A 97 -2.40 -7.67 21.17
N ASP A 98 -2.38 -7.98 22.45
CA ASP A 98 -3.57 -8.37 23.21
C ASP A 98 -4.27 -7.19 23.90
N GLU A 99 -3.63 -6.01 23.94
CA GLU A 99 -4.13 -4.83 24.62
C GLU A 99 -4.87 -3.88 23.69
N VAL A 100 -4.39 -3.75 22.45
CA VAL A 100 -4.93 -2.82 21.45
C VAL A 100 -6.09 -3.44 20.70
N LYS A 101 -7.24 -2.79 20.80
CA LYS A 101 -8.48 -3.17 20.12
C LYS A 101 -8.56 -2.63 18.69
N ALA A 102 -8.21 -1.34 18.51
CA ALA A 102 -8.28 -0.66 17.23
C ALA A 102 -7.26 0.46 17.11
N THR A 103 -6.78 0.69 15.91
CA THR A 103 -5.87 1.79 15.57
C THR A 103 -6.46 2.59 14.42
N TYR A 104 -6.42 3.92 14.54
CA TYR A 104 -6.97 4.85 13.58
C TYR A 104 -5.92 5.83 13.10
N LEU A 105 -6.06 6.30 11.87
CA LEU A 105 -5.15 7.25 11.24
C LEU A 105 -5.93 8.41 10.61
N ARG A 106 -5.44 9.64 10.78
CA ARG A 106 -6.08 10.84 10.25
C ARG A 106 -5.06 11.94 9.95
N ILE A 107 -5.31 12.70 8.88
CA ILE A 107 -4.62 13.98 8.64
C ILE A 107 -5.35 15.08 9.40
N GLY A 108 -4.60 15.82 10.22
CA GLY A 108 -5.09 16.88 11.08
C GLY A 108 -5.72 16.38 12.39
N LYS A 109 -5.69 17.23 13.39
CA LYS A 109 -6.13 16.90 14.75
C LYS A 109 -7.59 16.42 14.77
N PRO A 110 -7.90 15.28 15.38
CA PRO A 110 -9.26 14.81 15.58
C PRO A 110 -10.05 15.81 16.45
N ARG A 111 -11.29 16.12 16.05
CA ARG A 111 -12.18 16.99 16.84
C ARG A 111 -12.67 16.32 18.12
N SER A 112 -12.72 15.01 18.12
CA SER A 112 -13.07 14.18 19.27
C SER A 112 -12.44 12.81 19.11
N LEU A 113 -12.34 12.06 20.21
CA LEU A 113 -11.83 10.67 20.19
C LEU A 113 -12.68 9.75 19.30
N ARG A 114 -14.00 10.04 19.15
CA ARG A 114 -14.90 9.29 18.26
C ARG A 114 -14.70 9.58 16.77
N ALA A 115 -14.00 10.66 16.43
CA ALA A 115 -13.70 11.04 15.05
C ALA A 115 -12.22 10.78 14.72
N ALA A 116 -11.71 9.63 15.16
CA ALA A 116 -10.30 9.28 15.12
C ALA A 116 -9.73 9.15 13.69
N GLY A 117 -10.55 8.83 12.70
CA GLY A 117 -10.14 8.77 11.29
C GLY A 117 -10.39 7.43 10.62
N ALA A 118 -9.56 7.09 9.65
CA ALA A 118 -9.60 5.80 8.97
C ALA A 118 -9.05 4.71 9.89
N ILE A 119 -9.79 3.62 10.02
CA ILE A 119 -9.35 2.46 10.82
C ILE A 119 -8.30 1.67 10.04
N PHE A 120 -7.29 1.20 10.76
CA PHE A 120 -6.38 0.17 10.25
C PHE A 120 -7.08 -1.18 10.25
N PHE A 121 -6.91 -1.95 9.19
CA PHE A 121 -7.46 -3.29 9.03
C PHE A 121 -6.37 -4.29 8.63
N GLY A 122 -6.53 -5.53 9.04
CA GLY A 122 -5.59 -6.61 8.78
C GLY A 122 -5.06 -7.27 10.03
N SER A 123 -3.93 -7.94 9.94
CA SER A 123 -3.24 -8.56 11.07
C SER A 123 -2.51 -7.51 11.90
N PRO A 124 -2.42 -7.66 13.24
CA PRO A 124 -1.65 -6.75 14.10
C PRO A 124 -0.18 -6.59 13.69
N TYR A 125 0.37 -7.62 13.06
CA TYR A 125 1.73 -7.59 12.51
C TYR A 125 1.85 -6.80 11.21
N ARG A 126 0.72 -6.57 10.54
CA ARG A 126 0.63 -5.83 9.30
C ARG A 126 -0.81 -5.38 9.04
N MET A 127 -1.10 -4.15 9.39
CA MET A 127 -2.36 -3.48 9.16
C MET A 127 -2.21 -2.43 8.06
N GLY A 128 -3.26 -2.20 7.29
CA GLY A 128 -3.31 -1.16 6.27
C GLY A 128 -4.42 -0.16 6.54
N ALA A 129 -4.19 1.10 6.21
CA ALA A 129 -5.21 2.16 6.22
C ALA A 129 -5.01 3.10 5.04
N SER A 130 -6.12 3.46 4.37
CA SER A 130 -6.14 4.54 3.38
C SER A 130 -6.77 5.77 4.01
N VAL A 131 -6.02 6.87 4.00
CA VAL A 131 -6.40 8.12 4.67
C VAL A 131 -6.74 9.17 3.63
N PRO A 132 -7.93 9.82 3.72
CA PRO A 132 -8.26 10.93 2.84
C PRO A 132 -7.37 12.14 3.14
N ILE A 133 -6.89 12.77 2.07
CA ILE A 133 -6.10 13.99 2.12
C ILE A 133 -6.95 15.14 1.57
N PRO A 134 -7.59 15.93 2.42
CA PRO A 134 -8.33 17.10 1.96
C PRO A 134 -7.44 18.07 1.20
N VAL A 135 -7.91 18.59 0.07
CA VAL A 135 -7.15 19.53 -0.78
C VAL A 135 -6.75 20.81 0.00
N ARG A 136 -7.51 21.15 1.05
CA ARG A 136 -7.24 22.29 1.93
C ARG A 136 -6.26 21.99 3.06
N THR A 137 -5.65 20.80 3.06
CA THR A 137 -4.65 20.42 4.06
C THR A 137 -3.45 21.36 3.95
N LYS A 138 -3.06 21.96 5.07
CA LYS A 138 -1.90 22.84 5.13
C LYS A 138 -0.59 22.05 5.13
N ALA A 139 0.49 22.69 4.76
CA ALA A 139 1.83 22.09 4.74
C ALA A 139 2.35 21.72 6.15
N ASP A 140 1.87 22.41 7.19
CA ASP A 140 2.19 22.17 8.59
C ASP A 140 1.25 21.14 9.27
N ALA A 141 0.40 20.46 8.49
CA ALA A 141 -0.49 19.46 9.01
C ALA A 141 0.27 18.27 9.61
N GLU A 142 -0.37 17.64 10.58
CA GLU A 142 0.15 16.45 11.25
C GLU A 142 -0.67 15.22 10.88
N LEU A 143 -0.02 14.08 10.85
CA LEU A 143 -0.64 12.76 10.83
C LEU A 143 -0.91 12.34 12.26
N TRP A 144 -2.19 12.15 12.60
CA TRP A 144 -2.65 11.77 13.92
C TRP A 144 -2.97 10.29 13.96
N ILE A 145 -2.44 9.62 14.98
CA ILE A 145 -2.66 8.22 15.27
C ILE A 145 -3.45 8.15 16.56
N THR A 146 -4.54 7.39 16.56
CA THR A 146 -5.35 7.11 17.76
C THR A 146 -5.39 5.62 17.97
N MET A 147 -5.07 5.16 19.16
CA MET A 147 -5.14 3.75 19.54
C MET A 147 -6.16 3.57 20.67
N GLU A 148 -7.03 2.57 20.52
CA GLU A 148 -8.07 2.19 21.47
C GLU A 148 -7.71 0.85 22.10
N GLY A 149 -7.72 0.78 23.43
CA GLY A 149 -7.54 -0.45 24.19
C GLY A 149 -8.82 -1.23 24.40
N TRP A 150 -8.71 -2.51 24.69
CA TRP A 150 -9.85 -3.34 25.11
C TRP A 150 -10.48 -2.89 26.43
N ASP A 151 -9.74 -2.19 27.26
CA ASP A 151 -10.20 -1.55 28.50
C ASP A 151 -10.98 -0.24 28.26
N GLY A 152 -11.10 0.19 27.00
CA GLY A 152 -11.73 1.44 26.60
C GLY A 152 -10.81 2.67 26.71
N SER A 153 -9.55 2.49 27.09
CA SER A 153 -8.57 3.59 27.09
C SER A 153 -8.29 4.06 25.65
N MET A 154 -8.02 5.36 25.50
CA MET A 154 -7.69 5.93 24.18
C MET A 154 -6.47 6.84 24.28
N HIS A 155 -5.49 6.57 23.45
CA HIS A 155 -4.25 7.32 23.38
C HIS A 155 -4.05 7.89 21.98
N GLN A 156 -3.42 9.07 21.92
CA GLN A 156 -3.16 9.77 20.68
C GLN A 156 -1.72 10.23 20.59
N ALA A 157 -1.18 10.18 19.39
CA ALA A 157 0.09 10.80 19.05
C ALA A 157 -0.02 11.47 17.68
N SER A 158 0.84 12.43 17.42
CA SER A 158 0.95 13.05 16.09
C SER A 158 2.39 13.09 15.62
N ILE A 159 2.56 13.03 14.33
CA ILE A 159 3.83 13.23 13.65
C ILE A 159 3.65 14.24 12.51
N PRO A 160 4.62 15.11 12.23
CA PRO A 160 4.55 16.03 11.12
C PRO A 160 4.30 15.30 9.80
N LEU A 161 3.39 15.82 8.96
CA LEU A 161 3.12 15.23 7.64
C LEU A 161 4.38 15.19 6.77
N ALA A 162 5.29 16.15 6.95
CA ALA A 162 6.60 16.16 6.30
C ALA A 162 7.44 14.93 6.60
N GLN A 163 7.36 14.41 7.83
CA GLN A 163 8.03 13.18 8.24
C GLN A 163 7.24 11.94 7.80
N ALA A 164 5.91 11.99 7.96
CA ALA A 164 5.03 10.87 7.64
C ALA A 164 4.99 10.59 6.14
N SER A 165 4.92 11.63 5.29
CA SER A 165 4.82 11.53 3.82
C SER A 165 5.36 12.75 3.11
N PRO A 166 6.68 12.83 2.83
CA PRO A 166 7.29 13.91 2.07
C PRO A 166 6.70 14.07 0.67
N ALA A 167 6.33 12.97 0.01
CA ALA A 167 5.70 12.99 -1.30
C ALA A 167 4.33 13.69 -1.27
N THR A 168 3.54 13.46 -0.22
CA THR A 168 2.26 14.15 0.00
C THR A 168 2.47 15.64 0.24
N LEU A 169 3.46 16.02 1.05
CA LEU A 169 3.78 17.42 1.30
C LEU A 169 4.19 18.15 0.00
N THR A 170 5.04 17.52 -0.81
CA THR A 170 5.46 18.07 -2.11
C THR A 170 4.25 18.26 -3.03
N TRP A 171 3.32 17.31 -3.03
CA TRP A 171 2.09 17.41 -3.80
C TRP A 171 1.19 18.56 -3.31
N LEU A 172 0.97 18.70 -2.00
CA LEU A 172 0.20 19.80 -1.41
C LEU A 172 0.77 21.18 -1.78
N ASN A 173 2.09 21.34 -1.70
CA ASN A 173 2.75 22.59 -2.07
C ASN A 173 2.53 22.95 -3.54
N ARG A 174 2.49 21.94 -4.44
CA ARG A 174 2.17 22.16 -5.86
C ARG A 174 0.70 22.52 -6.10
N GLN A 175 -0.22 22.02 -5.28
CA GLN A 175 -1.66 22.36 -5.39
C GLN A 175 -1.94 23.79 -4.88
N GLY A 176 -1.24 24.24 -3.82
CA GLY A 176 -1.37 25.59 -3.27
C GLY A 176 -0.79 26.69 -4.17
N VAL A 177 0.02 26.35 -5.18
CA VAL A 177 0.60 27.28 -6.16
C VAL A 177 -0.27 27.44 -7.41
N LYS A 178 -1.35 26.68 -7.56
CA LYS A 178 -2.30 26.91 -8.67
C LYS A 178 -3.13 28.15 -8.37
N PRO A 179 -3.02 29.21 -9.22
CA PRO A 179 -3.81 30.42 -9.12
C PRO A 179 -5.30 30.16 -9.31
#